data_f8622eff8fb6c94781546003d173e253
#
_entry.id   f8622eff8fb6c94781546003d173e253
#
_cell.length_a   1.000
_cell.length_b   1.000
_cell.length_c   1.000
_cell.angle_alpha   90.00
_cell.angle_beta   90.00
_cell.angle_gamma   90.00
#
_symmetry.space_group_name_H-M   'P 1'
#
loop_
_entity.id
_entity.type
_entity.pdbx_description
1 polymer ?
#
loop_
_entity_poly.entity_id
_entity_poly.type
_entity_poly.pdbx_seq_one_letter_code
_entity_poly.pdbx_strand_id
1 'polypeptide(L)'
;MRSFVSMVITIVAACALRGQSPDPFPQPIANPLEGRIQIFATTADALRFDIGASPSMYAPDSTVRIRADFFTLSRMRSAEAMKFPVETIDYWFGLSGAWKPVNFPLSMRLRLAHISAHYVDGTAWPFRGDTVVPIYSREFAELLLSGTVAGIRLYGGGSVIWSGHNPEFSRFIPQVGIELREPLSATSEIQLAYDGKLVGYRGSYLPQHCLQAGIVYRHKTEVEGGVFLYRYDGRSIHGMFADQRDSYWAIGIRLGMP
;
A
#
# COMPACT_ATOMS: atom_id res chain seq x y z
N MET A 1 -28.69 11.02 -6.40
CA MET A 1 -27.44 10.33 -6.76
C MET A 1 -26.49 11.17 -7.63
N ARG A 2 -26.94 11.78 -8.75
CA ARG A 2 -26.05 12.60 -9.62
C ARG A 2 -25.38 13.78 -8.90
N SER A 3 -26.08 14.49 -8.02
CA SER A 3 -25.54 15.65 -7.26
C SER A 3 -24.44 15.25 -6.25
N PHE A 4 -24.57 14.09 -5.60
CA PHE A 4 -23.58 13.60 -4.63
C PHE A 4 -22.28 13.17 -5.32
N VAL A 5 -22.38 12.48 -6.46
CA VAL A 5 -21.23 12.09 -7.27
C VAL A 5 -20.48 13.30 -7.82
N SER A 6 -21.23 14.32 -8.32
CA SER A 6 -20.61 15.58 -8.78
C SER A 6 -19.90 16.32 -7.66
N MET A 7 -20.48 16.36 -6.45
CA MET A 7 -19.85 17.01 -5.29
C MET A 7 -18.58 16.29 -4.85
N VAL A 8 -18.56 14.95 -4.84
CA VAL A 8 -17.37 14.16 -4.49
C VAL A 8 -16.28 14.35 -5.53
N ILE A 9 -16.61 14.35 -6.84
CA ILE A 9 -15.64 14.59 -7.92
C ILE A 9 -15.06 16.00 -7.82
N THR A 10 -15.90 17.02 -7.51
CA THR A 10 -15.46 18.41 -7.36
C THR A 10 -14.56 18.58 -6.14
N ILE A 11 -14.85 17.92 -5.02
CA ILE A 11 -14.00 17.95 -3.81
C ILE A 11 -12.65 17.27 -4.09
N VAL A 12 -12.64 16.11 -4.76
CA VAL A 12 -11.40 15.41 -5.14
C VAL A 12 -10.57 16.25 -6.12
N ALA A 13 -11.22 16.87 -7.11
CA ALA A 13 -10.55 17.75 -8.06
C ALA A 13 -10.01 19.06 -7.42
N ALA A 14 -10.75 19.64 -6.49
CA ALA A 14 -10.33 20.86 -5.78
C ALA A 14 -9.17 20.62 -4.81
N CYS A 15 -9.07 19.41 -4.23
CA CYS A 15 -7.91 19.03 -3.42
C CYS A 15 -6.64 18.80 -4.25
N ALA A 16 -6.78 18.40 -5.51
CA ALA A 16 -5.66 18.14 -6.42
C ALA A 16 -5.01 19.40 -7.03
N LEU A 17 -5.69 20.54 -6.99
CA LEU A 17 -5.30 21.77 -7.72
C LEU A 17 -4.46 22.78 -6.92
N ARG A 18 -4.15 22.51 -5.65
CA ARG A 18 -3.21 23.35 -4.89
C ARG A 18 -1.82 22.78 -5.05
N GLY A 19 -0.88 23.56 -5.57
CA GLY A 19 0.57 23.22 -5.57
C GLY A 19 0.95 22.69 -4.20
N GLN A 20 1.15 21.37 -4.09
CA GLN A 20 1.28 20.71 -2.81
C GLN A 20 2.66 21.02 -2.23
N SER A 21 2.70 21.53 -1.01
CA SER A 21 3.93 21.60 -0.23
C SER A 21 4.57 20.20 -0.13
N PRO A 22 5.91 20.09 0.01
CA PRO A 22 6.57 18.80 0.16
C PRO A 22 5.91 17.93 1.22
N ASP A 23 5.77 16.64 0.93
CA ASP A 23 5.17 15.69 1.86
C ASP A 23 6.06 15.49 3.10
N PRO A 24 5.60 15.76 4.33
CA PRO A 24 6.39 15.52 5.54
C PRO A 24 6.75 14.05 5.75
N PHE A 25 5.92 13.12 5.27
CA PHE A 25 6.18 11.68 5.29
C PHE A 25 5.70 11.02 3.99
N PRO A 26 6.54 10.96 2.95
CA PRO A 26 6.18 10.29 1.70
C PRO A 26 5.81 8.83 1.92
N GLN A 27 4.88 8.32 1.12
CA GLN A 27 4.49 6.90 1.18
C GLN A 27 5.70 5.99 0.96
N PRO A 28 5.93 4.98 1.82
CA PRO A 28 6.98 3.98 1.62
C PRO A 28 6.91 3.29 0.26
N ILE A 29 8.01 3.29 -0.49
CA ILE A 29 8.05 2.85 -1.90
C ILE A 29 7.71 1.36 -2.03
N ALA A 30 8.38 0.51 -1.24
CA ALA A 30 8.24 -0.95 -1.32
C ALA A 30 7.13 -1.51 -0.43
N ASN A 31 6.50 -0.70 0.46
CA ASN A 31 5.39 -1.18 1.28
C ASN A 31 4.18 -1.53 0.39
N PRO A 32 3.71 -2.80 0.39
CA PRO A 32 2.59 -3.22 -0.42
C PRO A 32 1.23 -2.63 0.03
N LEU A 33 1.17 -2.08 1.24
CA LEU A 33 -0.05 -1.58 1.88
C LEU A 33 -0.12 -0.04 1.83
N GLU A 34 0.12 0.53 0.65
CA GLU A 34 0.00 1.96 0.37
C GLU A 34 -1.00 2.20 -0.78
N GLY A 35 -1.78 3.27 -0.67
CA GLY A 35 -2.80 3.62 -1.67
C GLY A 35 -2.18 4.06 -3.00
N ARG A 36 -2.25 3.21 -4.00
CA ARG A 36 -1.66 3.41 -5.34
C ARG A 36 -2.53 2.82 -6.42
N ILE A 37 -2.32 3.26 -7.65
CA ILE A 37 -2.82 2.62 -8.85
C ILE A 37 -1.65 1.88 -9.47
N GLN A 38 -1.68 0.54 -9.42
CA GLN A 38 -0.59 -0.27 -9.96
C GLN A 38 -1.07 -1.66 -10.37
N ILE A 39 -0.37 -2.23 -11.35
CA ILE A 39 -0.57 -3.61 -11.79
C ILE A 39 0.76 -4.33 -11.83
N PHE A 40 0.81 -5.55 -11.33
CA PHE A 40 1.98 -6.42 -11.35
C PHE A 40 1.64 -7.78 -11.96
N ALA A 41 2.42 -8.21 -12.95
CA ALA A 41 2.44 -9.58 -13.41
C ALA A 41 3.48 -10.36 -12.58
N THR A 42 3.03 -11.42 -11.90
CA THR A 42 3.86 -12.18 -10.97
C THR A 42 4.34 -13.50 -11.59
N THR A 43 5.45 -14.02 -11.10
CA THR A 43 5.94 -15.38 -11.45
C THR A 43 5.13 -16.50 -10.79
N ALA A 44 4.09 -16.19 -10.05
CA ALA A 44 3.18 -17.13 -9.40
C ALA A 44 1.86 -17.28 -10.18
N ASP A 45 1.89 -17.07 -11.51
CA ASP A 45 0.72 -17.14 -12.40
C ASP A 45 -0.48 -16.31 -11.94
N ALA A 46 -0.20 -15.18 -11.34
CA ALA A 46 -1.18 -14.25 -10.84
C ALA A 46 -0.87 -12.81 -11.29
N LEU A 47 -1.93 -12.03 -11.43
CA LEU A 47 -1.83 -10.57 -11.49
C LEU A 47 -2.25 -10.00 -10.14
N ARG A 48 -1.51 -8.99 -9.69
CA ARG A 48 -1.92 -8.12 -8.61
C ARG A 48 -2.34 -6.78 -9.21
N PHE A 49 -3.52 -6.32 -8.86
CA PHE A 49 -4.03 -5.02 -9.28
C PHE A 49 -4.52 -4.25 -8.07
N ASP A 50 -3.90 -3.10 -7.81
CA ASP A 50 -4.24 -2.23 -6.71
C ASP A 50 -4.84 -0.94 -7.28
N ILE A 51 -5.94 -0.49 -6.72
CA ILE A 51 -6.59 0.77 -7.11
C ILE A 51 -6.86 1.57 -5.85
N GLY A 52 -6.30 2.75 -5.77
CA GLY A 52 -6.61 3.66 -4.69
C GLY A 52 -5.69 4.84 -4.60
N ALA A 53 -5.92 5.62 -3.56
CA ALA A 53 -5.20 6.86 -3.33
C ALA A 53 -5.19 7.20 -1.83
N SER A 54 -4.33 8.14 -1.48
CA SER A 54 -4.27 8.77 -0.16
C SER A 54 -4.33 10.30 -0.32
N PRO A 55 -5.48 10.85 -0.78
CA PRO A 55 -5.60 12.28 -1.00
C PRO A 55 -5.40 13.08 0.28
N SER A 56 -4.74 14.21 0.13
CA SER A 56 -4.53 15.17 1.21
C SER A 56 -5.84 15.90 1.51
N MET A 57 -6.30 15.81 2.75
CA MET A 57 -7.48 16.55 3.24
C MET A 57 -7.08 17.87 3.88
N TYR A 58 -5.91 17.90 4.51
CA TYR A 58 -5.39 19.09 5.18
C TYR A 58 -3.87 19.10 5.09
N ALA A 59 -3.32 20.20 4.58
CA ALA A 59 -1.88 20.44 4.44
C ALA A 59 -1.63 21.94 4.48
N PRO A 60 -1.56 22.55 5.68
CA PRO A 60 -1.35 23.99 5.82
C PRO A 60 0.04 24.43 5.33
N ASP A 61 1.03 23.55 5.48
CA ASP A 61 2.41 23.77 5.11
C ASP A 61 3.14 22.44 4.84
N SER A 62 4.46 22.44 4.83
CA SER A 62 5.29 21.24 4.63
C SER A 62 5.54 20.43 5.91
N THR A 63 5.00 20.85 7.06
CA THR A 63 5.25 20.20 8.35
C THR A 63 4.15 19.24 8.75
N VAL A 64 2.90 19.49 8.34
CA VAL A 64 1.73 18.69 8.71
C VAL A 64 0.93 18.32 7.47
N ARG A 65 0.49 17.06 7.42
CA ARG A 65 -0.44 16.58 6.39
C ARG A 65 -1.40 15.54 6.97
N ILE A 66 -2.69 15.69 6.68
CA ILE A 66 -3.72 14.71 7.01
C ILE A 66 -4.29 14.18 5.70
N ARG A 67 -4.42 12.84 5.60
CA ARG A 67 -4.95 12.15 4.40
C ARG A 67 -6.09 11.22 4.78
N ALA A 68 -6.98 11.03 3.81
CA ALA A 68 -7.87 9.88 3.81
C ALA A 68 -7.23 8.79 2.94
N ASP A 69 -7.04 7.61 3.51
CA ASP A 69 -6.50 6.45 2.80
C ASP A 69 -7.65 5.55 2.36
N PHE A 70 -7.77 5.28 1.06
CA PHE A 70 -8.73 4.31 0.54
C PHE A 70 -8.14 3.63 -0.69
N PHE A 71 -8.09 2.31 -0.67
CA PHE A 71 -7.60 1.52 -1.77
C PHE A 71 -8.08 0.07 -1.70
N THR A 72 -7.98 -0.62 -2.81
CA THR A 72 -8.22 -2.06 -2.91
C THR A 72 -6.95 -2.77 -3.38
N LEU A 73 -6.76 -3.98 -2.88
CA LEU A 73 -5.74 -4.90 -3.35
C LEU A 73 -6.46 -6.10 -3.95
N SER A 74 -6.24 -6.38 -5.22
CA SER A 74 -6.90 -7.49 -5.91
C SER A 74 -5.88 -8.52 -6.38
N ARG A 75 -6.14 -9.79 -6.09
CA ARG A 75 -5.42 -10.92 -6.67
C ARG A 75 -6.26 -11.55 -7.77
N MET A 76 -5.67 -11.70 -8.93
CA MET A 76 -6.29 -12.33 -10.09
C MET A 76 -5.45 -13.51 -10.51
N ARG A 77 -6.09 -14.64 -10.77
CA ARG A 77 -5.42 -15.82 -11.30
C ARG A 77 -5.29 -15.71 -12.81
N SER A 78 -4.16 -16.13 -13.37
CA SER A 78 -4.06 -16.34 -14.81
C SER A 78 -4.89 -17.57 -15.24
N ALA A 79 -5.70 -17.41 -16.24
CA ALA A 79 -6.52 -18.48 -16.81
C ALA A 79 -6.40 -18.48 -18.33
N GLU A 80 -6.89 -19.56 -18.97
CA GLU A 80 -6.86 -19.71 -20.42
C GLU A 80 -7.50 -18.52 -21.14
N ALA A 81 -7.05 -18.26 -22.36
CA ALA A 81 -7.57 -17.20 -23.24
C ALA A 81 -7.49 -15.77 -22.65
N MET A 82 -6.40 -15.45 -21.92
CA MET A 82 -6.17 -14.13 -21.30
C MET A 82 -7.30 -13.69 -20.34
N LYS A 83 -7.94 -14.63 -19.69
CA LYS A 83 -8.89 -14.35 -18.62
C LYS A 83 -8.14 -14.20 -17.30
N PHE A 84 -8.54 -13.23 -16.51
CA PHE A 84 -7.96 -12.94 -15.20
C PHE A 84 -9.07 -12.91 -14.15
N PRO A 85 -9.65 -14.08 -13.78
CA PRO A 85 -10.67 -14.12 -12.74
C PRO A 85 -10.11 -13.62 -11.41
N VAL A 86 -10.85 -12.72 -10.77
CA VAL A 86 -10.50 -12.13 -9.49
C VAL A 86 -10.77 -13.15 -8.38
N GLU A 87 -9.75 -13.51 -7.62
CA GLU A 87 -9.86 -14.49 -6.53
C GLU A 87 -10.24 -13.82 -5.22
N THR A 88 -9.61 -12.67 -4.91
CA THR A 88 -9.88 -11.91 -3.68
C THR A 88 -9.70 -10.42 -3.92
N ILE A 89 -10.46 -9.65 -3.14
CA ILE A 89 -10.32 -8.20 -3.03
C ILE A 89 -10.22 -7.85 -1.55
N ASP A 90 -9.20 -7.08 -1.20
CA ASP A 90 -9.04 -6.45 0.10
C ASP A 90 -9.41 -4.98 -0.02
N TYR A 91 -10.29 -4.51 0.85
CA TYR A 91 -10.69 -3.11 0.96
C TYR A 91 -9.96 -2.47 2.14
N TRP A 92 -9.33 -1.35 1.88
CA TRP A 92 -8.63 -0.56 2.86
C TRP A 92 -9.27 0.81 3.01
N PHE A 93 -9.57 1.19 4.25
CA PHE A 93 -10.07 2.50 4.63
C PHE A 93 -9.31 3.02 5.84
N GLY A 94 -8.90 4.29 5.82
CA GLY A 94 -8.18 4.84 6.95
C GLY A 94 -8.00 6.35 6.89
N LEU A 95 -7.43 6.86 7.96
CA LEU A 95 -6.94 8.21 8.08
C LEU A 95 -5.46 8.16 8.46
N SER A 96 -4.65 9.00 7.86
CA SER A 96 -3.26 9.15 8.25
C SER A 96 -2.88 10.61 8.47
N GLY A 97 -2.11 10.83 9.55
CA GLY A 97 -1.49 12.11 9.87
C GLY A 97 0.02 11.99 9.76
N ALA A 98 0.64 12.89 9.03
CA ALA A 98 2.10 13.01 8.92
C ALA A 98 2.56 14.32 9.52
N TRP A 99 3.69 14.28 10.22
CA TRP A 99 4.28 15.45 10.85
C TRP A 99 5.80 15.41 10.78
N LYS A 100 6.38 16.55 10.42
CA LYS A 100 7.84 16.79 10.42
C LYS A 100 8.10 18.12 11.11
N PRO A 101 8.57 18.12 12.37
CA PRO A 101 8.89 19.35 13.07
C PRO A 101 9.95 20.17 12.35
N VAL A 102 9.85 21.49 12.44
CA VAL A 102 10.89 22.39 11.93
C VAL A 102 12.19 22.12 12.70
N ASN A 103 13.30 22.04 11.98
CA ASN A 103 14.63 21.79 12.55
C ASN A 103 14.81 20.44 13.27
N PHE A 104 13.92 19.47 13.03
CA PHE A 104 14.07 18.12 13.55
C PHE A 104 14.35 17.14 12.40
N PRO A 105 15.32 16.21 12.56
CA PRO A 105 15.75 15.36 11.46
C PRO A 105 14.75 14.24 11.12
N LEU A 106 13.81 13.95 12.03
CA LEU A 106 12.83 12.89 11.83
C LEU A 106 11.45 13.42 11.49
N SER A 107 10.75 12.68 10.68
CA SER A 107 9.31 12.81 10.47
C SER A 107 8.57 11.59 11.01
N MET A 108 7.27 11.73 11.25
CA MET A 108 6.42 10.65 11.74
C MET A 108 5.13 10.57 10.93
N ARG A 109 4.58 9.36 10.84
CA ARG A 109 3.24 9.08 10.32
C ARG A 109 2.49 8.20 11.31
N LEU A 110 1.32 8.64 11.72
CA LEU A 110 0.32 7.82 12.40
C LEU A 110 -0.80 7.52 11.41
N ARG A 111 -1.19 6.25 11.28
CA ARG A 111 -2.32 5.80 10.46
C ARG A 111 -3.28 4.99 11.32
N LEU A 112 -4.55 5.27 11.21
CA LEU A 112 -5.65 4.47 11.78
C LEU A 112 -6.41 3.87 10.60
N ALA A 113 -6.52 2.56 10.54
CA ALA A 113 -7.08 1.91 9.36
C ALA A 113 -7.88 0.65 9.69
N HIS A 114 -8.78 0.35 8.76
CA HIS A 114 -9.56 -0.87 8.65
C HIS A 114 -9.20 -1.59 7.35
N ILE A 115 -9.03 -2.90 7.41
CA ILE A 115 -8.98 -3.79 6.25
C ILE A 115 -10.12 -4.80 6.39
N SER A 116 -10.83 -5.04 5.28
CA SER A 116 -11.70 -6.20 5.12
C SER A 116 -11.38 -6.90 3.79
N ALA A 117 -11.34 -8.22 3.80
CA ALA A 117 -11.06 -9.00 2.60
C ALA A 117 -12.22 -9.95 2.29
N HIS A 118 -12.44 -10.19 1.00
CA HIS A 118 -13.52 -11.01 0.49
C HIS A 118 -13.05 -11.88 -0.66
N TYR A 119 -13.52 -13.12 -0.70
CA TYR A 119 -13.44 -13.94 -1.92
C TYR A 119 -14.36 -13.38 -3.01
N VAL A 120 -13.99 -13.57 -4.25
CA VAL A 120 -14.72 -13.12 -5.44
C VAL A 120 -14.95 -14.31 -6.37
N ASP A 121 -15.77 -14.13 -7.39
CA ASP A 121 -16.27 -15.17 -8.30
C ASP A 121 -15.18 -16.00 -9.03
N GLY A 122 -13.96 -15.47 -9.12
CA GLY A 122 -12.82 -16.18 -9.68
C GLY A 122 -12.16 -17.20 -8.76
N THR A 123 -12.55 -17.23 -7.49
CA THR A 123 -12.02 -18.19 -6.52
C THR A 123 -12.49 -19.59 -6.88
N ALA A 124 -11.58 -20.55 -6.93
CA ALA A 124 -11.95 -21.96 -6.91
C ALA A 124 -12.46 -22.28 -5.50
N TRP A 125 -13.77 -22.20 -5.32
CA TRP A 125 -14.42 -22.38 -4.02
C TRP A 125 -14.09 -23.76 -3.42
N PRO A 126 -13.36 -23.80 -2.29
CA PRO A 126 -13.19 -25.06 -1.57
C PRO A 126 -14.46 -25.44 -0.77
N PHE A 127 -15.46 -24.52 -0.73
CA PHE A 127 -16.65 -24.66 0.10
C PHE A 127 -17.83 -25.14 -0.75
N ARG A 128 -18.22 -26.41 -0.57
CA ARG A 128 -19.46 -26.96 -1.12
C ARG A 128 -20.53 -27.00 -0.03
N GLY A 129 -21.73 -26.50 -0.33
CA GLY A 129 -22.88 -26.56 0.56
C GLY A 129 -22.94 -25.41 1.60
N ASP A 130 -23.48 -25.69 2.78
CA ASP A 130 -23.76 -24.70 3.83
C ASP A 130 -22.55 -24.17 4.59
N THR A 131 -21.39 -24.16 3.96
CA THR A 131 -20.15 -23.71 4.61
C THR A 131 -20.14 -22.19 4.73
N VAL A 132 -19.97 -21.70 5.94
CA VAL A 132 -19.85 -20.27 6.22
C VAL A 132 -18.59 -19.72 5.53
N VAL A 133 -18.77 -18.69 4.70
CA VAL A 133 -17.65 -17.99 4.06
C VAL A 133 -16.81 -17.33 5.15
N PRO A 134 -15.49 -17.55 5.20
CA PRO A 134 -14.64 -16.91 6.19
C PRO A 134 -14.73 -15.40 6.08
N ILE A 135 -14.74 -14.71 7.22
CA ILE A 135 -14.67 -13.26 7.30
C ILE A 135 -13.23 -12.91 7.68
N TYR A 136 -12.67 -11.96 6.97
CA TYR A 136 -11.40 -11.35 7.35
C TYR A 136 -11.60 -9.85 7.51
N SER A 137 -11.32 -9.33 8.69
CA SER A 137 -11.21 -7.90 8.93
C SER A 137 -10.27 -7.63 10.09
N ARG A 138 -9.67 -6.45 10.09
CA ARG A 138 -8.88 -5.95 11.23
C ARG A 138 -8.86 -4.43 11.25
N GLU A 139 -8.89 -3.88 12.46
CA GLU A 139 -8.63 -2.50 12.78
C GLU A 139 -7.26 -2.37 13.44
N PHE A 140 -6.47 -1.40 13.03
CA PHE A 140 -5.12 -1.21 13.54
C PHE A 140 -4.67 0.24 13.48
N ALA A 141 -3.70 0.57 14.36
CA ALA A 141 -2.89 1.78 14.28
C ALA A 141 -1.49 1.42 13.77
N GLU A 142 -0.93 2.21 12.88
CA GLU A 142 0.45 2.13 12.42
C GLU A 142 1.17 3.43 12.79
N LEU A 143 2.32 3.33 13.45
CA LEU A 143 3.23 4.43 13.69
C LEU A 143 4.56 4.15 13.01
N LEU A 144 4.98 5.05 12.14
CA LEU A 144 6.30 5.02 11.49
C LEU A 144 7.04 6.33 11.76
N LEU A 145 8.32 6.21 12.05
CA LEU A 145 9.30 7.30 12.10
C LEU A 145 10.22 7.19 10.90
N SER A 146 10.64 8.30 10.32
CA SER A 146 11.52 8.33 9.15
C SER A 146 12.55 9.44 9.25
N GLY A 147 13.77 9.17 8.79
CA GLY A 147 14.84 10.15 8.63
C GLY A 147 15.65 9.88 7.38
N THR A 148 16.43 10.88 6.94
CA THR A 148 17.30 10.76 5.77
C THR A 148 18.73 11.01 6.17
N VAL A 149 19.62 10.09 5.81
CA VAL A 149 21.07 10.15 6.06
C VAL A 149 21.79 9.89 4.73
N ALA A 150 22.64 10.81 4.31
CA ALA A 150 23.40 10.70 3.07
C ALA A 150 22.53 10.38 1.82
N GLY A 151 21.36 10.98 1.69
CA GLY A 151 20.42 10.75 0.58
C GLY A 151 19.57 9.47 0.72
N ILE A 152 19.88 8.61 1.68
CA ILE A 152 19.12 7.38 1.93
C ILE A 152 18.06 7.66 2.99
N ARG A 153 16.79 7.38 2.67
CA ARG A 153 15.70 7.43 3.62
C ARG A 153 15.59 6.10 4.36
N LEU A 154 15.58 6.19 5.69
CA LEU A 154 15.31 5.08 6.59
C LEU A 154 13.98 5.32 7.30
N TYR A 155 13.22 4.26 7.55
CA TYR A 155 12.05 4.34 8.41
C TYR A 155 11.87 3.08 9.25
N GLY A 156 11.17 3.23 10.36
CA GLY A 156 10.88 2.12 11.26
C GLY A 156 9.73 2.42 12.19
N GLY A 157 9.14 1.36 12.71
CA GLY A 157 8.00 1.41 13.63
C GLY A 157 7.20 0.13 13.60
N GLY A 158 5.88 0.22 13.52
CA GLY A 158 5.03 -0.95 13.43
C GLY A 158 3.55 -0.62 13.57
N SER A 159 2.73 -1.67 13.45
CA SER A 159 1.29 -1.59 13.65
C SER A 159 0.82 -2.42 14.83
N VAL A 160 -0.22 -1.91 15.51
CA VAL A 160 -0.91 -2.59 16.60
C VAL A 160 -2.35 -2.86 16.16
N ILE A 161 -2.74 -4.13 16.13
CA ILE A 161 -4.11 -4.57 15.83
C ILE A 161 -4.88 -4.59 17.16
N TRP A 162 -5.99 -3.85 17.26
CA TRP A 162 -6.81 -3.82 18.47
C TRP A 162 -8.13 -4.58 18.32
N SER A 163 -8.61 -4.80 17.09
CA SER A 163 -9.83 -5.52 16.76
C SER A 163 -9.68 -6.29 15.46
N GLY A 164 -10.44 -7.35 15.26
CA GLY A 164 -10.48 -8.11 14.01
C GLY A 164 -11.21 -9.44 14.17
N HIS A 165 -11.71 -9.95 13.05
CA HIS A 165 -12.36 -11.28 12.97
C HIS A 165 -11.36 -12.43 12.89
N ASN A 166 -10.07 -12.14 12.70
CA ASN A 166 -9.03 -13.16 12.71
C ASN A 166 -8.10 -12.95 13.90
N PRO A 167 -8.41 -13.54 15.09
CA PRO A 167 -7.64 -13.39 16.32
C PRO A 167 -6.25 -14.04 16.25
N GLU A 168 -5.96 -14.81 15.21
CA GLU A 168 -4.73 -15.57 15.05
C GLU A 168 -3.52 -14.70 14.67
N PHE A 169 -3.75 -13.46 14.23
CA PHE A 169 -2.66 -12.49 14.03
C PHE A 169 -2.07 -12.00 15.34
N SER A 170 -0.74 -11.92 15.40
CA SER A 170 -0.08 -11.22 16.49
C SER A 170 -0.49 -9.76 16.50
N ARG A 171 -0.78 -9.22 17.67
CA ARG A 171 -1.26 -7.85 17.83
C ARG A 171 -0.25 -6.80 17.36
N PHE A 172 1.04 -7.10 17.41
CA PHE A 172 2.09 -6.16 17.01
C PHE A 172 2.84 -6.69 15.79
N ILE A 173 2.99 -5.84 14.77
CA ILE A 173 3.71 -6.13 13.53
C ILE A 173 4.78 -5.05 13.37
N PRO A 174 6.04 -5.31 13.76
CA PRO A 174 7.13 -4.37 13.53
C PRO A 174 7.44 -4.24 12.03
N GLN A 175 7.90 -3.05 11.65
CA GLN A 175 8.22 -2.68 10.28
C GLN A 175 9.48 -1.83 10.22
N VAL A 176 10.30 -2.07 9.21
CA VAL A 176 11.49 -1.27 8.87
C VAL A 176 11.60 -1.12 7.36
N GLY A 177 12.24 -0.07 6.90
CA GLY A 177 12.50 0.09 5.48
C GLY A 177 13.65 1.04 5.17
N ILE A 178 14.13 0.91 3.94
CA ILE A 178 15.20 1.71 3.36
C ILE A 178 14.85 2.08 1.92
N GLU A 179 15.09 3.31 1.53
CA GLU A 179 14.79 3.85 0.21
C GLU A 179 15.90 4.73 -0.31
N LEU A 180 16.20 4.56 -1.58
CA LEU A 180 17.09 5.41 -2.35
C LEU A 180 16.33 5.96 -3.55
N ARG A 181 16.48 7.24 -3.81
CA ARG A 181 15.96 7.94 -4.99
C ARG A 181 17.08 8.73 -5.62
N GLU A 182 17.44 8.36 -6.85
CA GLU A 182 18.50 9.02 -7.59
C GLU A 182 17.95 9.64 -8.87
N PRO A 183 18.05 10.96 -9.03
CA PRO A 183 17.61 11.62 -10.26
C PRO A 183 18.46 11.17 -11.44
N LEU A 184 17.81 10.74 -12.53
CA LEU A 184 18.44 10.48 -13.83
C LEU A 184 18.38 11.72 -14.74
N SER A 185 17.34 12.52 -14.60
CA SER A 185 17.10 13.73 -15.35
C SER A 185 16.18 14.67 -14.56
N ALA A 186 15.83 15.81 -15.15
CA ALA A 186 14.84 16.73 -14.55
C ALA A 186 13.44 16.11 -14.40
N THR A 187 13.14 15.02 -15.12
CA THR A 187 11.81 14.39 -15.15
C THR A 187 11.82 12.91 -14.82
N SER A 188 12.97 12.31 -14.54
CA SER A 188 13.07 10.88 -14.24
C SER A 188 14.02 10.58 -13.09
N GLU A 189 13.70 9.55 -12.32
CA GLU A 189 14.52 9.05 -11.21
C GLU A 189 14.55 7.53 -11.17
N ILE A 190 15.63 6.97 -10.64
CA ILE A 190 15.69 5.58 -10.19
C ILE A 190 15.19 5.54 -8.75
N GLN A 191 14.40 4.51 -8.46
CA GLN A 191 13.98 4.17 -7.11
C GLN A 191 14.43 2.76 -6.75
N LEU A 192 15.10 2.63 -5.59
CA LEU A 192 15.43 1.36 -4.98
C LEU A 192 14.86 1.37 -3.56
N ALA A 193 14.15 0.33 -3.18
CA ALA A 193 13.53 0.29 -1.86
C ALA A 193 13.40 -1.13 -1.31
N TYR A 194 13.45 -1.21 0.00
CA TYR A 194 13.13 -2.40 0.78
C TYR A 194 12.15 -2.04 1.89
N ASP A 195 11.15 -2.89 2.10
CA ASP A 195 10.23 -2.88 3.25
C ASP A 195 10.23 -4.26 3.89
N GLY A 196 10.50 -4.33 5.17
CA GLY A 196 10.50 -5.55 5.97
C GLY A 196 9.49 -5.48 7.11
N LYS A 197 8.70 -6.53 7.28
CA LYS A 197 7.79 -6.70 8.42
C LYS A 197 8.00 -8.05 9.07
N LEU A 198 7.67 -8.14 10.35
CA LEU A 198 7.61 -9.42 11.06
C LEU A 198 6.15 -9.72 11.39
N VAL A 199 5.53 -10.59 10.60
CA VAL A 199 4.10 -10.88 10.69
C VAL A 199 3.87 -12.16 11.48
N GLY A 200 3.24 -12.02 12.64
CA GLY A 200 2.88 -13.17 13.49
C GLY A 200 1.49 -13.70 13.17
N TYR A 201 1.37 -15.02 13.08
CA TYR A 201 0.12 -15.73 12.85
C TYR A 201 0.16 -17.09 13.56
N ARG A 202 -0.86 -17.43 14.36
CA ARG A 202 -0.92 -18.68 15.16
C ARG A 202 0.33 -18.94 16.01
N GLY A 203 0.85 -17.88 16.64
CA GLY A 203 2.06 -17.98 17.47
C GLY A 203 3.38 -18.12 16.71
N SER A 204 3.36 -18.17 15.37
CA SER A 204 4.52 -18.24 14.51
C SER A 204 4.77 -16.90 13.81
N TYR A 205 5.99 -16.38 13.86
CA TYR A 205 6.40 -15.18 13.15
C TYR A 205 7.12 -15.54 11.86
N LEU A 206 6.71 -14.90 10.76
CA LEU A 206 7.34 -15.02 9.45
C LEU A 206 7.80 -13.63 9.00
N PRO A 207 9.09 -13.46 8.68
CA PRO A 207 9.56 -12.25 8.02
C PRO A 207 8.87 -12.08 6.67
N GLN A 208 8.45 -10.86 6.41
CA GLN A 208 7.93 -10.42 5.12
C GLN A 208 8.93 -9.47 4.50
N HIS A 209 9.33 -9.75 3.28
CA HIS A 209 10.32 -8.98 2.53
C HIS A 209 9.69 -8.45 1.24
N CYS A 210 9.79 -7.14 1.04
CA CYS A 210 9.38 -6.47 -0.18
C CYS A 210 10.58 -5.69 -0.71
N LEU A 211 11.05 -6.03 -1.90
CA LEU A 211 12.09 -5.30 -2.61
C LEU A 211 11.48 -4.67 -3.86
N GLN A 212 11.82 -3.46 -4.17
CA GLN A 212 11.39 -2.78 -5.37
C GLN A 212 12.54 -2.00 -5.99
N ALA A 213 12.70 -2.17 -7.31
CA ALA A 213 13.60 -1.37 -8.13
C ALA A 213 12.83 -0.87 -9.35
N GLY A 214 13.00 0.39 -9.74
CA GLY A 214 12.25 0.91 -10.88
C GLY A 214 12.71 2.27 -11.33
N ILE A 215 12.14 2.69 -12.45
CA ILE A 215 12.32 4.02 -13.04
C ILE A 215 10.98 4.71 -13.03
N VAL A 216 10.97 5.91 -12.48
CA VAL A 216 9.79 6.78 -12.42
C VAL A 216 10.01 7.97 -13.33
N TYR A 217 9.01 8.30 -14.10
CA TYR A 217 8.94 9.50 -14.91
C TYR A 217 7.86 10.43 -14.34
N ARG A 218 8.21 11.70 -14.14
CA ARG A 218 7.30 12.76 -13.68
C ARG A 218 7.02 13.73 -14.81
N HIS A 219 5.78 13.82 -15.20
CA HIS A 219 5.33 14.83 -16.15
C HIS A 219 5.05 16.16 -15.41
N LYS A 220 5.15 17.28 -16.14
CA LYS A 220 4.88 18.64 -15.60
C LYS A 220 3.45 18.81 -15.04
N THR A 221 2.54 17.89 -15.33
CA THR A 221 1.14 17.87 -14.92
C THR A 221 0.87 17.15 -13.60
N GLU A 222 1.87 16.93 -12.75
CA GLU A 222 1.72 16.24 -11.46
C GLU A 222 1.34 14.74 -11.59
N VAL A 223 1.45 14.16 -12.78
CA VAL A 223 1.27 12.71 -12.95
C VAL A 223 2.64 12.05 -12.98
N GLU A 224 2.85 11.09 -12.12
CA GLU A 224 4.01 10.22 -12.21
C GLU A 224 3.62 8.83 -12.72
N GLY A 225 4.46 8.26 -13.56
CA GLY A 225 4.34 6.88 -14.02
C GLY A 225 5.66 6.16 -13.84
N GLY A 226 5.64 4.88 -13.56
CA GLY A 226 6.88 4.12 -13.40
C GLY A 226 6.72 2.65 -13.75
N VAL A 227 7.86 2.04 -14.14
CA VAL A 227 8.00 0.61 -14.35
C VAL A 227 8.90 0.05 -13.26
N PHE A 228 8.48 -1.06 -12.66
CA PHE A 228 9.12 -1.63 -11.49
C PHE A 228 9.34 -3.11 -11.60
N LEU A 229 10.49 -3.56 -11.14
CA LEU A 229 10.75 -4.93 -10.72
C LEU A 229 10.46 -5.02 -9.22
N TYR A 230 9.72 -6.04 -8.82
CA TYR A 230 9.27 -6.23 -7.44
C TYR A 230 9.54 -7.66 -7.00
N ARG A 231 10.00 -7.83 -5.79
CA ARG A 231 10.16 -9.12 -5.11
C ARG A 231 9.36 -9.12 -3.84
N TYR A 232 8.52 -10.10 -3.68
CA TYR A 232 7.78 -10.37 -2.45
C TYR A 232 8.14 -11.74 -1.89
N ASP A 233 8.31 -11.83 -0.58
CA ASP A 233 8.44 -13.08 0.15
C ASP A 233 7.90 -12.89 1.57
N GLY A 234 6.90 -13.67 1.97
CA GLY A 234 6.29 -13.58 3.28
C GLY A 234 4.86 -14.10 3.31
N ARG A 235 4.11 -13.79 4.37
CA ARG A 235 2.68 -14.10 4.40
C ARG A 235 1.95 -13.30 3.34
N SER A 236 0.92 -13.91 2.74
CA SER A 236 0.12 -13.21 1.75
C SER A 236 -0.39 -11.88 2.27
N ILE A 237 -0.32 -10.86 1.42
CA ILE A 237 -0.90 -9.54 1.73
C ILE A 237 -2.41 -9.55 1.63
N HIS A 238 -2.97 -10.55 0.95
CA HIS A 238 -4.40 -10.72 0.77
C HIS A 238 -5.00 -11.44 1.99
N GLY A 239 -5.93 -10.76 2.67
CA GLY A 239 -6.47 -11.24 3.94
C GLY A 239 -7.09 -12.63 3.88
N MET A 240 -7.77 -12.97 2.77
CA MET A 240 -8.37 -14.30 2.59
C MET A 240 -7.33 -15.42 2.42
N PHE A 241 -6.06 -15.09 2.13
CA PHE A 241 -4.93 -16.01 2.00
C PHE A 241 -3.83 -15.75 3.05
N ALA A 242 -4.16 -15.06 4.13
CA ALA A 242 -3.20 -14.62 5.13
C ALA A 242 -2.47 -15.75 5.89
N ASP A 243 -3.01 -16.96 5.87
CA ASP A 243 -2.38 -18.19 6.37
C ASP A 243 -1.32 -18.76 5.42
N GLN A 244 -1.31 -18.33 4.14
CA GLN A 244 -0.39 -18.80 3.12
C GLN A 244 0.89 -17.95 3.07
N ARG A 245 1.93 -18.52 2.49
CA ARG A 245 3.16 -17.82 2.12
C ARG A 245 3.16 -17.55 0.64
N ASP A 246 3.34 -16.29 0.28
CA ASP A 246 3.59 -15.86 -1.09
C ASP A 246 5.08 -15.60 -1.30
N SER A 247 5.63 -16.08 -2.43
CA SER A 247 7.01 -15.88 -2.81
C SER A 247 7.11 -15.74 -4.33
N TYR A 248 7.30 -14.51 -4.82
CA TYR A 248 7.28 -14.24 -6.26
C TYR A 248 8.14 -13.04 -6.65
N TRP A 249 8.60 -13.03 -7.90
CA TRP A 249 9.04 -11.84 -8.61
C TRP A 249 7.87 -11.28 -9.40
N ALA A 250 7.88 -9.97 -9.64
CA ALA A 250 6.88 -9.34 -10.48
C ALA A 250 7.49 -8.18 -11.26
N ILE A 251 6.94 -7.93 -12.44
CA ILE A 251 7.14 -6.70 -13.18
C ILE A 251 5.81 -5.95 -13.23
N GLY A 252 5.85 -4.66 -13.07
CA GLY A 252 4.61 -3.89 -13.04
C GLY A 252 4.77 -2.43 -13.40
N ILE A 253 3.60 -1.81 -13.54
CA ILE A 253 3.45 -0.38 -13.83
C ILE A 253 2.70 0.25 -12.66
N ARG A 254 3.14 1.43 -12.28
CA ARG A 254 2.47 2.29 -11.30
C ARG A 254 2.13 3.61 -11.93
N LEU A 255 0.94 4.11 -11.61
CA LEU A 255 0.50 5.48 -11.87
C LEU A 255 0.22 6.16 -10.54
N GLY A 256 0.57 7.41 -10.39
CA GLY A 256 0.36 8.19 -9.19
C GLY A 256 0.27 9.67 -9.46
N MET A 257 -0.24 10.36 -8.46
CA MET A 257 -0.07 11.79 -8.27
C MET A 257 0.92 11.96 -7.13
N PRO A 258 1.97 12.75 -7.29
CA PRO A 258 3.01 12.96 -6.29
C PRO A 258 2.51 13.60 -5.00
#